data_fc42d62fc5a29e81e6d5df3708246ebf
#
_entry.id   fc42d62fc5a29e81e6d5df3708246ebf
#
_cell.length_a   1.000
_cell.length_b   1.000
_cell.length_c   1.000
_cell.angle_alpha   90.00
_cell.angle_beta   90.00
_cell.angle_gamma   90.00
#
_symmetry.space_group_name_H-M   'P 1'
#
loop_
_entity.id
_entity.type
_entity.pdbx_description
1 polymer ?
#
loop_
_entity_poly.entity_id
_entity_poly.type
_entity_poly.pdbx_seq_one_letter_code
_entity_poly.pdbx_strand_id
1 'polypeptide(L)'
;MVKDAGHEAWFVLVNAPRHSKTGDGFDWSDEVFVRRYANTIIDQIEASGIPIRERLEVMEIRTPLELQTSVNAPGGSIYGTSSNGARSAFARAKNRSPIKGLYLVGGSAHPGAEDSRKIPIKL
;
A
#
# COMPACT_ATOMS: atom_id res chain seq x y z
N MET A 1 4.18 -3.58 18.18
CA MET A 1 4.06 -3.01 19.55
C MET A 1 5.45 -2.72 20.04
N VAL A 2 5.76 -1.44 20.31
CA VAL A 2 7.07 -1.03 20.84
C VAL A 2 7.18 -1.59 22.25
N LYS A 3 8.17 -2.46 22.49
CA LYS A 3 8.29 -3.17 23.78
C LYS A 3 9.06 -2.44 24.85
N ASP A 4 9.96 -1.53 24.46
CA ASP A 4 10.91 -0.92 25.40
C ASP A 4 10.98 0.60 25.25
N ALA A 5 11.25 1.31 26.37
CA ALA A 5 11.48 2.74 26.34
C ALA A 5 12.75 3.04 25.53
N GLY A 6 12.63 3.94 24.56
CA GLY A 6 13.72 4.31 23.65
C GLY A 6 13.67 3.71 22.26
N HIS A 7 12.69 2.84 21.96
CA HIS A 7 12.45 2.30 20.63
C HIS A 7 11.24 2.95 19.99
N GLU A 8 11.27 3.11 18.68
CA GLU A 8 10.17 3.63 17.87
C GLU A 8 9.78 2.62 16.80
N ALA A 9 8.49 2.53 16.47
CA ALA A 9 8.00 1.77 15.32
C ALA A 9 7.63 2.73 14.20
N TRP A 10 8.27 2.55 13.06
CA TRP A 10 7.99 3.34 11.88
C TRP A 10 7.19 2.53 10.87
N PHE A 11 6.17 3.14 10.31
CA PHE A 11 5.43 2.61 9.19
C PHE A 11 5.75 3.44 7.95
N VAL A 12 6.47 2.82 7.00
CA VAL A 12 6.87 3.45 5.75
C VAL A 12 6.01 2.91 4.62
N LEU A 13 5.17 3.75 4.04
CA LEU A 13 4.34 3.40 2.89
C LEU A 13 4.97 3.93 1.60
N VAL A 14 5.13 3.05 0.63
CA VAL A 14 5.73 3.36 -0.67
C VAL A 14 4.76 3.03 -1.79
N ASN A 15 4.58 3.93 -2.74
CA ASN A 15 3.86 3.66 -3.98
C ASN A 15 4.73 2.77 -4.89
N ALA A 16 4.66 1.47 -4.68
CA ALA A 16 5.43 0.49 -5.42
C ALA A 16 4.72 0.07 -6.71
N PRO A 17 5.45 -0.28 -7.77
CA PRO A 17 4.88 -0.90 -8.96
C PRO A 17 4.20 -2.22 -8.61
N ARG A 18 3.14 -2.56 -9.33
CA ARG A 18 2.38 -3.79 -9.10
C ARG A 18 3.22 -5.05 -9.28
N HIS A 19 2.82 -6.14 -8.62
CA HIS A 19 3.40 -7.44 -8.90
C HIS A 19 2.94 -7.94 -10.28
N SER A 20 3.92 -8.31 -11.12
CA SER A 20 3.68 -8.98 -12.40
C SER A 20 4.93 -9.74 -12.82
N LYS A 21 4.73 -10.93 -13.38
CA LYS A 21 5.78 -11.72 -14.03
C LYS A 21 5.89 -11.44 -15.53
N THR A 22 4.99 -10.63 -16.09
CA THR A 22 4.82 -10.41 -17.54
C THR A 22 4.94 -8.94 -17.94
N GLY A 23 6.06 -8.30 -17.64
CA GLY A 23 6.49 -7.05 -18.32
C GLY A 23 5.85 -5.72 -17.91
N ASP A 24 4.66 -5.67 -17.33
CA ASP A 24 3.98 -4.42 -16.94
C ASP A 24 3.96 -4.17 -15.42
N GLY A 25 4.96 -4.71 -14.73
CA GLY A 25 5.18 -4.61 -13.31
C GLY A 25 6.55 -5.15 -12.94
N PHE A 26 6.73 -5.48 -11.67
CA PHE A 26 7.97 -6.07 -11.17
C PHE A 26 7.69 -7.45 -10.56
N ASP A 27 8.63 -8.37 -10.71
CA ASP A 27 8.56 -9.66 -10.04
C ASP A 27 9.00 -9.55 -8.58
N TRP A 28 8.05 -9.36 -7.70
CA TRP A 28 8.27 -9.27 -6.25
C TRP A 28 8.51 -10.62 -5.59
N SER A 29 8.63 -11.71 -6.35
CA SER A 29 9.10 -13.01 -5.83
C SER A 29 10.63 -13.12 -5.79
N ASP A 30 11.35 -12.20 -6.44
CA ASP A 30 12.81 -12.10 -6.40
C ASP A 30 13.26 -11.40 -5.11
N GLU A 31 13.75 -12.18 -4.15
CA GLU A 31 14.22 -11.64 -2.87
C GLU A 31 15.40 -10.67 -3.00
N VAL A 32 16.27 -10.86 -4.00
CA VAL A 32 17.40 -9.97 -4.23
C VAL A 32 16.90 -8.61 -4.71
N PHE A 33 15.92 -8.62 -5.61
CA PHE A 33 15.25 -7.40 -6.06
C PHE A 33 14.55 -6.70 -4.90
N VAL A 34 13.77 -7.42 -4.07
CA VAL A 34 13.06 -6.87 -2.91
C VAL A 34 14.02 -6.17 -1.95
N ARG A 35 15.12 -6.83 -1.60
CA ARG A 35 16.14 -6.25 -0.70
C ARG A 35 16.80 -5.00 -1.30
N ARG A 36 17.12 -5.02 -2.58
CA ARG A 36 17.69 -3.86 -3.28
C ARG A 36 16.70 -2.70 -3.29
N TYR A 37 15.45 -2.95 -3.60
CA TYR A 37 14.38 -1.95 -3.59
C TYR A 37 14.23 -1.31 -2.21
N ALA A 38 14.15 -2.13 -1.14
CA ALA A 38 14.07 -1.64 0.22
C ALA A 38 15.29 -0.79 0.62
N ASN A 39 16.50 -1.20 0.25
CA ASN A 39 17.70 -0.39 0.50
C ASN A 39 17.66 0.96 -0.22
N THR A 40 17.14 1.01 -1.45
CA THR A 40 16.95 2.29 -2.16
C THR A 40 16.00 3.23 -1.41
N ILE A 41 14.94 2.69 -0.78
CA ILE A 41 14.03 3.50 0.05
C ILE A 41 14.75 4.03 1.29
N ILE A 42 15.54 3.19 1.96
CA ILE A 42 16.35 3.61 3.12
C ILE A 42 17.33 4.71 2.72
N ASP A 43 18.02 4.57 1.58
CA ASP A 43 18.94 5.58 1.06
C ASP A 43 18.23 6.92 0.81
N GLN A 44 17.01 6.90 0.28
CA GLN A 44 16.20 8.11 0.09
C GLN A 44 15.80 8.77 1.42
N ILE A 45 15.46 7.98 2.42
CA ILE A 45 15.17 8.50 3.77
C ILE A 45 16.42 9.16 4.35
N GLU A 46 17.58 8.53 4.25
CA GLU A 46 18.85 9.08 4.73
C GLU A 46 19.25 10.35 3.97
N ALA A 47 19.03 10.39 2.66
CA ALA A 47 19.26 11.58 1.85
C ALA A 47 18.36 12.77 2.26
N SER A 48 17.22 12.51 2.89
CA SER A 48 16.37 13.56 3.48
C SER A 48 16.85 14.09 4.85
N GLY A 49 17.98 13.58 5.33
CA GLY A 49 18.60 14.03 6.58
C GLY A 49 18.22 13.19 7.82
N ILE A 50 17.60 12.04 7.63
CA ILE A 50 17.20 11.15 8.73
C ILE A 50 18.13 9.94 8.77
N PRO A 51 19.10 9.86 9.70
CA PRO A 51 20.05 8.74 9.78
C PRO A 51 19.36 7.51 10.38
N ILE A 52 18.64 6.76 9.54
CA ILE A 52 17.83 5.62 9.99
C ILE A 52 18.63 4.32 10.04
N ARG A 53 19.61 4.13 9.15
CA ARG A 53 20.33 2.87 8.98
C ARG A 53 21.04 2.43 10.25
N GLU A 54 21.69 3.37 10.96
CA GLU A 54 22.40 3.11 12.21
C GLU A 54 21.49 2.75 13.38
N ARG A 55 20.20 3.09 13.27
CA ARG A 55 19.19 2.89 14.32
C ARG A 55 18.21 1.75 13.99
N LEU A 56 18.35 1.17 12.81
CA LEU A 56 17.43 0.14 12.32
C LEU A 56 17.79 -1.20 12.96
N GLU A 57 16.96 -1.67 13.87
CA GLU A 57 17.15 -2.96 14.54
C GLU A 57 16.39 -4.09 13.83
N VAL A 58 15.15 -3.81 13.42
CA VAL A 58 14.27 -4.76 12.75
C VAL A 58 13.59 -4.11 11.56
N MET A 59 13.58 -4.78 10.43
CA MET A 59 12.86 -4.37 9.24
C MET A 59 11.98 -5.50 8.72
N GLU A 60 10.68 -5.25 8.67
CA GLU A 60 9.71 -6.10 7.99
C GLU A 60 9.32 -5.42 6.67
N ILE A 61 9.37 -6.18 5.58
CA ILE A 61 9.01 -5.70 4.25
C ILE A 61 7.74 -6.42 3.82
N ARG A 62 6.68 -5.67 3.51
CA ARG A 62 5.47 -6.21 2.92
C ARG A 62 5.37 -5.80 1.46
N THR A 63 5.54 -6.77 0.58
CA THR A 63 5.60 -6.58 -0.87
C THR A 63 4.20 -6.59 -1.53
N PRO A 64 4.06 -6.05 -2.76
CA PRO A 64 2.85 -6.22 -3.56
C PRO A 64 2.45 -7.69 -3.77
N LEU A 65 3.41 -8.63 -3.88
CA LEU A 65 3.11 -10.05 -3.97
C LEU A 65 2.46 -10.58 -2.68
N GLU A 66 2.97 -10.18 -1.52
CA GLU A 66 2.37 -10.59 -0.23
C GLU A 66 0.97 -10.00 -0.04
N LEU A 67 0.74 -8.77 -0.47
CA LEU A 67 -0.60 -8.18 -0.48
C LEU A 67 -1.54 -8.97 -1.43
N GLN A 68 -1.06 -9.33 -2.62
CA GLN A 68 -1.83 -10.16 -3.55
C GLN A 68 -2.23 -11.49 -2.92
N THR A 69 -1.32 -12.16 -2.25
CA THR A 69 -1.57 -13.51 -1.69
C THR A 69 -2.40 -13.45 -0.40
N SER A 70 -2.20 -12.45 0.45
CA SER A 70 -2.87 -12.38 1.76
C SER A 70 -4.32 -11.88 1.68
N VAL A 71 -4.63 -10.99 0.72
CA VAL A 71 -5.96 -10.37 0.62
C VAL A 71 -6.59 -10.47 -0.78
N ASN A 72 -6.07 -11.34 -1.65
CA ASN A 72 -6.51 -11.49 -3.03
C ASN A 72 -6.57 -10.16 -3.82
N ALA A 73 -5.61 -9.27 -3.57
CA ALA A 73 -5.51 -7.99 -4.26
C ALA A 73 -4.70 -8.13 -5.55
N PRO A 74 -5.30 -8.11 -6.75
CA PRO A 74 -4.57 -8.33 -8.01
C PRO A 74 -3.39 -7.37 -8.17
N GLY A 75 -2.19 -7.92 -8.35
CA GLY A 75 -0.94 -7.14 -8.44
C GLY A 75 -0.54 -6.42 -7.15
N GLY A 76 -1.16 -6.73 -6.01
CA GLY A 76 -0.95 -6.05 -4.73
C GLY A 76 -1.65 -4.69 -4.62
N SER A 77 -2.65 -4.43 -5.46
CA SER A 77 -3.42 -3.18 -5.43
C SER A 77 -4.32 -3.10 -4.20
N ILE A 78 -4.19 -2.04 -3.40
CA ILE A 78 -4.99 -1.82 -2.19
C ILE A 78 -6.08 -0.76 -2.35
N TYR A 79 -6.09 -0.01 -3.46
CA TYR A 79 -7.03 1.09 -3.70
C TYR A 79 -7.91 0.92 -4.95
N GLY A 80 -7.92 -0.27 -5.54
CA GLY A 80 -8.70 -0.56 -6.76
C GLY A 80 -8.09 0.09 -8.00
N THR A 81 -8.94 0.60 -8.87
CA THR A 81 -8.49 1.24 -10.13
C THR A 81 -7.71 2.51 -9.87
N SER A 82 -6.65 2.73 -10.66
CA SER A 82 -5.83 3.94 -10.61
C SER A 82 -6.70 5.20 -10.71
N SER A 83 -6.44 6.18 -9.84
CA SER A 83 -7.16 7.47 -9.83
C SER A 83 -6.54 8.52 -10.77
N ASN A 84 -5.70 8.11 -11.73
CA ASN A 84 -5.09 9.00 -12.70
C ASN A 84 -6.11 9.49 -13.74
N GLY A 85 -6.65 10.69 -13.52
CA GLY A 85 -7.58 11.36 -14.41
C GLY A 85 -9.02 11.46 -13.87
N ALA A 86 -9.71 12.54 -14.27
CA ALA A 86 -11.07 12.85 -13.79
C ALA A 86 -12.10 11.74 -14.04
N ARG A 87 -11.92 10.92 -15.09
CA ARG A 87 -12.83 9.80 -15.41
C ARG A 87 -12.67 8.60 -14.48
N SER A 88 -11.47 8.34 -13.96
CA SER A 88 -11.21 7.17 -13.11
C SER A 88 -11.79 7.33 -11.70
N ALA A 89 -11.92 8.56 -11.20
CA ALA A 89 -12.61 8.83 -9.94
C ALA A 89 -14.09 8.43 -10.00
N PHE A 90 -14.74 8.62 -11.16
CA PHE A 90 -16.14 8.24 -11.38
C PHE A 90 -16.33 6.76 -11.76
N ALA A 91 -15.28 6.07 -12.17
CA ALA A 91 -15.32 4.65 -12.57
C ALA A 91 -15.16 3.68 -11.38
N ARG A 92 -15.03 4.16 -10.16
CA ARG A 92 -14.98 3.30 -8.97
C ARG A 92 -16.30 2.60 -8.74
N ALA A 93 -16.23 1.37 -8.26
CA ALA A 93 -17.41 0.59 -7.92
C ALA A 93 -18.27 1.35 -6.90
N LYS A 94 -19.55 1.50 -7.20
CA LYS A 94 -20.52 2.11 -6.28
C LYS A 94 -20.67 1.24 -5.04
N ASN A 95 -20.93 1.84 -3.87
CA ASN A 95 -21.17 1.10 -2.63
C ASN A 95 -22.36 0.15 -2.74
N ARG A 96 -23.40 0.51 -3.52
CA ARG A 96 -24.54 -0.35 -3.77
C ARG A 96 -24.31 -1.18 -5.03
N SER A 97 -24.19 -2.50 -4.86
CA SER A 97 -24.11 -3.45 -5.96
C SER A 97 -25.46 -3.57 -6.72
N PRO A 98 -25.46 -3.97 -8.00
CA PRO A 98 -26.67 -4.39 -8.70
C PRO A 98 -27.38 -5.58 -8.03
N ILE A 99 -26.67 -6.39 -7.25
CA ILE A 99 -27.21 -7.52 -6.51
C ILE A 99 -27.92 -7.01 -5.26
N LYS A 100 -29.20 -7.36 -5.12
CA LYS A 100 -30.01 -6.94 -3.97
C LYS A 100 -29.41 -7.43 -2.65
N GLY A 101 -29.19 -6.51 -1.71
CA GLY A 101 -28.62 -6.81 -0.38
C GLY A 101 -27.10 -6.87 -0.33
N LEU A 102 -26.37 -6.73 -1.45
CA LEU A 102 -24.91 -6.69 -1.49
C LEU A 102 -24.41 -5.26 -1.56
N TYR A 103 -23.52 -4.90 -0.63
CA TYR A 103 -22.87 -3.60 -0.56
C TYR A 103 -21.36 -3.76 -0.58
N LEU A 104 -20.66 -2.82 -1.25
CA LEU A 104 -19.21 -2.78 -1.33
C LEU A 104 -18.68 -1.70 -0.40
N VAL A 105 -17.69 -2.06 0.42
CA VAL A 105 -17.03 -1.15 1.39
C VAL A 105 -15.52 -1.31 1.28
N GLY A 106 -14.79 -0.23 1.47
CA GLY A 106 -13.33 -0.24 1.51
C GLY A 106 -12.69 0.74 0.53
N GLY A 107 -11.35 0.81 0.54
CA GLY A 107 -10.58 1.74 -0.27
C GLY A 107 -10.73 1.56 -1.79
N SER A 108 -11.20 0.40 -2.24
CA SER A 108 -11.46 0.10 -3.66
C SER A 108 -12.86 0.47 -4.13
N ALA A 109 -13.78 0.78 -3.20
CA ALA A 109 -15.13 1.25 -3.49
C ALA A 109 -15.23 2.78 -3.40
N HIS A 110 -16.35 3.36 -3.85
CA HIS A 110 -16.59 4.79 -3.70
C HIS A 110 -16.79 5.13 -2.20
N PRO A 111 -16.26 6.25 -1.68
CA PRO A 111 -15.54 7.35 -2.35
C PRO A 111 -14.03 7.09 -2.54
N GLY A 112 -13.48 6.00 -2.02
CA GLY A 112 -12.06 5.69 -2.04
C GLY A 112 -11.35 5.98 -0.72
N ALA A 113 -10.07 5.61 -0.61
CA ALA A 113 -9.31 5.69 0.63
C ALA A 113 -9.06 7.12 1.12
N GLU A 114 -8.94 8.09 0.22
CA GLU A 114 -8.64 9.48 0.58
C GLU A 114 -9.85 10.21 1.15
N ASP A 115 -11.04 9.92 0.65
CA ASP A 115 -12.26 10.57 1.09
C ASP A 115 -12.83 10.00 2.40
N SER A 116 -12.44 8.78 2.75
CA SER A 116 -12.84 8.17 4.04
C SER A 116 -12.27 8.92 5.26
N ARG A 117 -11.21 9.71 5.07
CA ARG A 117 -10.67 10.61 6.11
C ARG A 117 -11.53 11.85 6.39
N LYS A 118 -12.46 12.16 5.51
CA LYS A 118 -13.34 13.34 5.61
C LYS A 118 -14.72 13.06 6.17
N ILE A 119 -15.04 11.81 6.49
CA ILE A 119 -16.30 11.45 7.13
C ILE A 119 -16.15 11.71 8.62
N PRO A 120 -16.77 12.75 9.18
CA PRO A 120 -16.76 12.96 10.63
C PRO A 120 -17.54 11.82 11.27
N ILE A 121 -16.85 10.97 12.02
CA ILE A 121 -17.49 10.00 12.90
C ILE A 121 -18.19 10.82 14.00
N LYS A 122 -19.48 11.01 13.89
CA LYS A 122 -20.29 11.44 15.03
C LYS A 122 -20.42 10.23 15.97
N LEU A 123 -19.69 10.29 17.06
CA LEU A 123 -19.92 9.44 18.24
C LEU A 123 -21.20 9.90 18.94
#